data_9a01aef4653a9e9f76a02414e9274d04
#
_entry.id   9a01aef4653a9e9f76a02414e9274d04
#
_cell.length_a   1.000
_cell.length_b   1.000
_cell.length_c   1.000
_cell.angle_alpha   90.00
_cell.angle_beta   90.00
_cell.angle_gamma   90.00
#
_symmetry.space_group_name_H-M   'P 1'
#
loop_
_entity.id
_entity.type
_entity.pdbx_description
1 polymer ?
#
loop_
_entity_poly.entity_id
_entity_poly.type
_entity_poly.pdbx_seq_one_letter_code
_entity_poly.pdbx_strand_id
1 'polypeptide(L)'
;MPKLKDLSRSLITLEQDATLIAVIDMGYSSWLVAGIVPGIERQPLKKLGVDESALLKLLYRWREEAEKAGHKIKRIAVAFEAGRDGFWLARWLNAHDIETHVIHASSVAVSREHRRAKTDRLYTELLKRCFLGWLRGERDHCKMVAIPTIKDEDAKRPNREHESLVGEQSRIINRMKATMARVGIRGFNAKLKKAAERLDGLRTPEGEPIPPNTLAELRRDMVRRRLISDQIKQIEDARLGRLTQAPSDGPHTMVRLLARVVETADMLVQEILSRSMRDRRAVARYAGLTGSPDESGKKRREKGLARSGNARVRRGMIQLAWRFLIFQKDSALAQWFRARTENARGARKTMIVALARKLLIALWRLVREGVVREGVVPDGVVLRPAQ
;
A
#
# COMPACT_ATOMS: atom_id res chain seq x y z
N MET A 1 -23.93 13.82 -1.54
CA MET A 1 -22.63 13.17 -1.32
C MET A 1 -22.87 11.86 -0.57
N PRO A 2 -22.38 10.70 -1.02
CA PRO A 2 -22.53 9.47 -0.26
C PRO A 2 -21.77 9.64 1.07
N LYS A 3 -22.48 9.34 2.18
CA LYS A 3 -21.86 9.36 3.53
C LYS A 3 -20.64 8.42 3.52
N LEU A 4 -19.49 8.95 3.91
CA LEU A 4 -18.27 8.17 4.11
C LEU A 4 -18.57 7.02 5.08
N LYS A 5 -18.40 5.78 4.63
CA LYS A 5 -18.51 4.60 5.50
C LYS A 5 -17.46 4.69 6.60
N ASP A 6 -17.90 4.71 7.85
CA ASP A 6 -16.98 4.61 9.01
C ASP A 6 -16.45 3.18 9.09
N LEU A 7 -15.21 2.97 8.62
CA LEU A 7 -14.56 1.66 8.60
C LEU A 7 -14.01 1.22 9.97
N SER A 8 -14.15 2.06 11.00
CA SER A 8 -13.69 1.76 12.36
C SER A 8 -14.69 0.98 13.21
N ARG A 9 -15.96 0.91 12.78
CA ARG A 9 -17.04 0.17 13.45
C ARG A 9 -18.17 -0.13 12.49
N SER A 10 -19.00 -1.13 12.81
CA SER A 10 -20.28 -1.35 12.12
C SER A 10 -21.26 -0.21 12.43
N LEU A 11 -22.02 0.19 11.41
CA LEU A 11 -23.14 1.11 11.55
C LEU A 11 -24.49 0.37 11.61
N ILE A 12 -24.45 -0.94 11.36
CA ILE A 12 -25.63 -1.82 11.41
C ILE A 12 -25.68 -2.44 12.80
N THR A 13 -26.80 -2.35 13.47
CA THR A 13 -27.03 -2.98 14.78
C THR A 13 -26.86 -4.49 14.67
N LEU A 14 -26.10 -5.09 15.59
CA LEU A 14 -25.89 -6.52 15.64
C LEU A 14 -27.06 -7.20 16.37
N GLU A 15 -27.84 -7.99 15.65
CA GLU A 15 -28.81 -8.95 16.21
C GLU A 15 -28.06 -10.28 16.44
N GLN A 16 -27.60 -10.54 17.67
CA GLN A 16 -26.73 -11.71 17.95
C GLN A 16 -27.43 -13.04 17.65
N ASP A 17 -28.71 -13.18 18.00
CA ASP A 17 -29.48 -14.38 17.80
C ASP A 17 -29.91 -14.65 16.34
N ALA A 18 -29.76 -13.64 15.48
CA ALA A 18 -30.10 -13.72 14.06
C ALA A 18 -28.89 -13.58 13.13
N THR A 19 -27.67 -13.47 13.68
CA THR A 19 -26.44 -13.27 12.91
C THR A 19 -25.45 -14.41 13.16
N LEU A 20 -25.15 -15.18 12.11
CA LEU A 20 -23.99 -16.08 12.09
C LEU A 20 -22.74 -15.27 11.78
N ILE A 21 -21.72 -15.37 12.63
CA ILE A 21 -20.45 -14.67 12.46
C ILE A 21 -19.36 -15.70 12.19
N ALA A 22 -18.52 -15.47 11.20
CA ALA A 22 -17.35 -16.31 10.94
C ALA A 22 -16.10 -15.46 10.68
N VAL A 23 -14.93 -15.97 11.09
CA VAL A 23 -13.64 -15.40 10.73
C VAL A 23 -12.77 -16.46 10.11
N ILE A 24 -11.92 -16.04 9.16
CA ILE A 24 -11.06 -16.96 8.41
C ILE A 24 -9.62 -16.50 8.57
N ASP A 25 -8.75 -17.40 9.04
CA ASP A 25 -7.30 -17.26 8.90
C ASP A 25 -6.88 -18.00 7.62
N MET A 26 -6.49 -17.21 6.62
CA MET A 26 -6.19 -17.68 5.26
C MET A 26 -4.74 -18.11 5.14
N GLY A 27 -4.46 -19.38 5.41
CA GLY A 27 -3.15 -19.99 5.12
C GLY A 27 -2.97 -20.35 3.63
N TYR A 28 -1.73 -20.64 3.24
CA TYR A 28 -1.40 -21.03 1.86
C TYR A 28 -2.02 -22.37 1.43
N SER A 29 -2.01 -23.35 2.32
CA SER A 29 -2.45 -24.72 2.05
C SER A 29 -3.79 -25.07 2.71
N SER A 30 -4.23 -24.26 3.66
CA SER A 30 -5.47 -24.50 4.38
C SER A 30 -5.98 -23.22 5.03
N TRP A 31 -7.30 -23.16 5.23
CA TRP A 31 -7.99 -22.10 5.94
C TRP A 31 -8.47 -22.60 7.30
N LEU A 32 -8.28 -21.79 8.34
CA LEU A 32 -8.86 -22.05 9.64
C LEU A 32 -10.07 -21.13 9.83
N VAL A 33 -11.27 -21.73 9.97
CA VAL A 33 -12.54 -21.00 10.05
C VAL A 33 -13.11 -21.15 11.46
N ALA A 34 -13.30 -20.05 12.16
CA ALA A 34 -13.97 -20.03 13.46
C ALA A 34 -15.33 -19.33 13.33
N GLY A 35 -16.35 -19.94 13.91
CA GLY A 35 -17.72 -19.41 13.91
C GLY A 35 -18.17 -18.90 15.28
N ILE A 36 -19.18 -18.00 15.28
CA ILE A 36 -20.11 -17.77 16.38
C ILE A 36 -21.47 -18.08 15.80
N VAL A 37 -22.02 -19.20 16.22
CA VAL A 37 -23.27 -19.76 15.69
C VAL A 37 -24.32 -19.65 16.79
N PRO A 38 -25.44 -18.95 16.57
CA PRO A 38 -26.52 -18.84 17.55
C PRO A 38 -27.05 -20.19 17.97
N GLY A 39 -27.32 -20.38 19.26
CA GLY A 39 -27.86 -21.63 19.83
C GLY A 39 -26.84 -22.75 20.00
N ILE A 40 -25.58 -22.55 19.62
CA ILE A 40 -24.51 -23.56 19.77
C ILE A 40 -23.57 -23.15 20.91
N GLU A 41 -23.53 -23.92 22.00
CA GLU A 41 -22.65 -23.62 23.14
C GLU A 41 -21.17 -23.71 22.78
N ARG A 42 -20.72 -24.80 22.14
CA ARG A 42 -19.36 -24.98 21.70
C ARG A 42 -19.17 -24.40 20.32
N GLN A 43 -18.67 -23.16 20.28
CA GLN A 43 -18.43 -22.46 19.03
C GLN A 43 -17.47 -23.21 18.09
N PRO A 44 -17.84 -23.37 16.81
CA PRO A 44 -17.13 -24.25 15.91
C PRO A 44 -15.79 -23.63 15.45
N LEU A 45 -14.80 -24.50 15.30
CA LEU A 45 -13.51 -24.25 14.69
C LEU A 45 -13.22 -25.37 13.69
N LYS A 46 -13.10 -25.03 12.40
CA LYS A 46 -12.89 -26.02 11.33
C LYS A 46 -11.69 -25.64 10.47
N LYS A 47 -10.89 -26.66 10.15
CA LYS A 47 -9.83 -26.53 9.15
C LYS A 47 -10.37 -27.03 7.82
N LEU A 48 -10.21 -26.21 6.76
CA LEU A 48 -10.58 -26.51 5.38
C LEU A 48 -9.35 -26.48 4.48
N GLY A 49 -9.42 -27.17 3.34
CA GLY A 49 -8.53 -26.86 2.22
C GLY A 49 -8.81 -25.45 1.70
N VAL A 50 -8.00 -25.01 0.74
CA VAL A 50 -8.22 -23.74 0.02
C VAL A 50 -9.32 -23.99 -1.03
N ASP A 51 -10.57 -23.95 -0.58
CA ASP A 51 -11.76 -24.26 -1.38
C ASP A 51 -12.93 -23.37 -0.91
N GLU A 52 -13.30 -22.42 -1.75
CA GLU A 52 -14.38 -21.47 -1.50
C GLU A 52 -15.77 -22.16 -1.45
N SER A 53 -15.95 -23.21 -2.25
CA SER A 53 -17.20 -23.98 -2.27
C SER A 53 -17.38 -24.77 -0.98
N ALA A 54 -16.31 -25.37 -0.46
CA ALA A 54 -16.32 -26.05 0.85
C ALA A 54 -16.58 -25.05 1.98
N LEU A 55 -16.03 -23.83 1.89
CA LEU A 55 -16.31 -22.74 2.83
C LEU A 55 -17.81 -22.38 2.83
N LEU A 56 -18.40 -22.19 1.66
CA LEU A 56 -19.81 -21.83 1.54
C LEU A 56 -20.72 -22.92 2.10
N LYS A 57 -20.43 -24.19 1.79
CA LYS A 57 -21.13 -25.36 2.36
C LYS A 57 -21.02 -25.39 3.88
N LEU A 58 -19.84 -25.04 4.44
CA LEU A 58 -19.64 -24.97 5.88
C LEU A 58 -20.51 -23.89 6.52
N LEU A 59 -20.56 -22.68 5.93
CA LEU A 59 -21.38 -21.58 6.43
C LEU A 59 -22.88 -21.90 6.39
N TYR A 60 -23.35 -22.53 5.32
CA TYR A 60 -24.75 -22.94 5.22
C TYR A 60 -25.09 -24.06 6.21
N ARG A 61 -24.21 -25.04 6.40
CA ARG A 61 -24.39 -26.04 7.43
C ARG A 61 -24.51 -25.44 8.83
N TRP A 62 -23.67 -24.46 9.17
CA TRP A 62 -23.76 -23.78 10.46
C TRP A 62 -25.06 -22.96 10.59
N ARG A 63 -25.56 -22.40 9.49
CA ARG A 63 -26.89 -21.78 9.48
C ARG A 63 -27.99 -22.80 9.80
N GLU A 64 -27.96 -23.94 9.16
CA GLU A 64 -28.91 -25.03 9.42
C GLU A 64 -28.82 -25.56 10.87
N GLU A 65 -27.63 -25.66 11.43
CA GLU A 65 -27.42 -26.04 12.84
C GLU A 65 -28.06 -25.01 13.80
N ALA A 66 -27.91 -23.69 13.52
CA ALA A 66 -28.57 -22.64 14.28
C ALA A 66 -30.09 -22.66 14.12
N GLU A 67 -30.62 -22.91 12.93
CA GLU A 67 -32.05 -23.05 12.67
C GLU A 67 -32.66 -24.22 13.40
N LYS A 68 -31.95 -25.37 13.47
CA LYS A 68 -32.35 -26.53 14.28
C LYS A 68 -32.34 -26.26 15.79
N ALA A 69 -31.48 -25.32 16.22
CA ALA A 69 -31.44 -24.83 17.61
C ALA A 69 -32.50 -23.74 17.90
N GLY A 70 -33.41 -23.46 16.96
CA GLY A 70 -34.51 -22.51 17.14
C GLY A 70 -34.18 -21.06 16.77
N HIS A 71 -33.04 -20.79 16.15
CA HIS A 71 -32.61 -19.42 15.76
C HIS A 71 -32.82 -19.16 14.26
N LYS A 72 -33.55 -18.10 13.91
CA LYS A 72 -33.74 -17.73 12.51
C LYS A 72 -32.59 -16.82 12.04
N ILE A 73 -31.67 -17.36 11.27
CA ILE A 73 -30.52 -16.61 10.76
C ILE A 73 -30.91 -15.71 9.58
N LYS A 74 -30.84 -14.39 9.80
CA LYS A 74 -31.11 -13.34 8.80
C LYS A 74 -29.83 -12.86 8.12
N ARG A 75 -28.66 -13.03 8.77
CA ARG A 75 -27.39 -12.45 8.35
C ARG A 75 -26.24 -13.44 8.56
N ILE A 76 -25.39 -13.58 7.58
CA ILE A 76 -24.09 -14.26 7.71
C ILE A 76 -23.01 -13.19 7.48
N ALA A 77 -22.22 -12.91 8.52
CA ALA A 77 -21.14 -11.94 8.47
C ALA A 77 -19.79 -12.66 8.57
N VAL A 78 -18.96 -12.49 7.55
CA VAL A 78 -17.64 -13.11 7.46
C VAL A 78 -16.55 -12.06 7.48
N ALA A 79 -15.44 -12.31 8.19
CA ALA A 79 -14.27 -11.46 8.11
C ALA A 79 -12.98 -12.26 8.02
N PHE A 80 -11.99 -11.68 7.33
CA PHE A 80 -10.62 -12.18 7.27
C PHE A 80 -9.64 -11.04 7.15
N GLU A 81 -8.35 -11.29 7.39
CA GLU A 81 -7.32 -10.29 7.24
C GLU A 81 -6.89 -10.15 5.77
N ALA A 82 -6.71 -8.91 5.31
CA ALA A 82 -6.13 -8.63 4.00
C ALA A 82 -4.67 -9.10 3.96
N GLY A 83 -4.47 -10.28 3.43
CA GLY A 83 -3.16 -10.90 3.27
C GLY A 83 -2.69 -10.91 1.81
N ARG A 84 -1.85 -11.90 1.50
CA ARG A 84 -1.31 -12.15 0.16
C ARG A 84 -2.39 -12.42 -0.88
N ASP A 85 -3.47 -13.10 -0.49
CA ASP A 85 -4.53 -13.55 -1.40
C ASP A 85 -5.45 -12.41 -1.86
N GLY A 86 -5.30 -11.21 -1.31
CA GLY A 86 -6.03 -10.02 -1.76
C GLY A 86 -7.51 -10.02 -1.35
N PHE A 87 -8.38 -9.63 -2.31
CA PHE A 87 -9.80 -9.38 -2.02
C PHE A 87 -10.75 -10.29 -2.82
N TRP A 88 -10.23 -11.27 -3.56
CA TRP A 88 -11.05 -12.11 -4.42
C TRP A 88 -12.12 -12.86 -3.65
N LEU A 89 -11.77 -13.45 -2.49
CA LEU A 89 -12.70 -14.20 -1.65
C LEU A 89 -13.82 -13.32 -1.11
N ALA A 90 -13.50 -12.06 -0.74
CA ALA A 90 -14.53 -11.12 -0.28
C ALA A 90 -15.52 -10.77 -1.39
N ARG A 91 -15.04 -10.57 -2.62
CA ARG A 91 -15.92 -10.33 -3.77
C ARG A 91 -16.76 -11.54 -4.09
N TRP A 92 -16.15 -12.73 -4.05
CA TRP A 92 -16.84 -13.99 -4.31
C TRP A 92 -17.94 -14.27 -3.28
N LEU A 93 -17.65 -14.15 -1.99
CA LEU A 93 -18.64 -14.32 -0.92
C LEU A 93 -19.77 -13.29 -1.02
N ASN A 94 -19.45 -12.02 -1.29
CA ASN A 94 -20.48 -10.99 -1.48
C ASN A 94 -21.39 -11.30 -2.69
N ALA A 95 -20.88 -11.93 -3.74
CA ALA A 95 -21.67 -12.37 -4.88
C ALA A 95 -22.58 -13.57 -4.56
N HIS A 96 -22.36 -14.24 -3.42
CA HIS A 96 -23.20 -15.33 -2.87
C HIS A 96 -24.02 -14.87 -1.66
N ASP A 97 -24.33 -13.58 -1.55
CA ASP A 97 -25.12 -12.97 -0.48
C ASP A 97 -24.55 -13.16 0.93
N ILE A 98 -23.25 -13.41 1.05
CA ILE A 98 -22.54 -13.48 2.32
C ILE A 98 -21.89 -12.12 2.59
N GLU A 99 -22.32 -11.43 3.64
CA GLU A 99 -21.72 -10.14 4.01
C GLU A 99 -20.27 -10.33 4.46
N THR A 100 -19.33 -9.78 3.66
CA THR A 100 -17.91 -10.01 3.90
C THR A 100 -17.16 -8.72 4.21
N HIS A 101 -16.30 -8.79 5.20
CA HIS A 101 -15.43 -7.71 5.64
C HIS A 101 -13.97 -8.12 5.58
N VAL A 102 -13.10 -7.18 5.22
CA VAL A 102 -11.66 -7.41 5.21
C VAL A 102 -11.00 -6.56 6.28
N ILE A 103 -10.41 -7.22 7.27
CA ILE A 103 -9.76 -6.57 8.41
C ILE A 103 -8.39 -6.03 7.98
N HIS A 104 -8.09 -4.80 8.39
CA HIS A 104 -6.77 -4.23 8.20
C HIS A 104 -5.79 -4.81 9.21
N ALA A 105 -4.82 -5.60 8.75
CA ALA A 105 -3.86 -6.35 9.55
C ALA A 105 -3.25 -5.56 10.73
N SER A 106 -2.75 -4.35 10.46
CA SER A 106 -2.11 -3.52 11.48
C SER A 106 -3.09 -2.86 12.47
N SER A 107 -4.40 -3.08 12.31
CA SER A 107 -5.41 -2.54 13.23
C SER A 107 -5.84 -3.55 14.30
N VAL A 108 -5.47 -4.81 14.16
CA VAL A 108 -5.74 -5.85 15.15
C VAL A 108 -4.82 -5.65 16.34
N ALA A 109 -5.40 -5.41 17.51
CA ALA A 109 -4.66 -5.20 18.74
C ALA A 109 -4.13 -6.55 19.26
N VAL A 110 -2.82 -6.76 19.18
CA VAL A 110 -2.15 -7.95 19.74
C VAL A 110 -1.84 -7.72 21.21
N SER A 111 -2.35 -8.60 22.10
CA SER A 111 -2.01 -8.58 23.53
C SER A 111 -0.50 -8.70 23.73
N ARG A 112 0.04 -7.94 24.71
CA ARG A 112 1.46 -8.00 25.08
C ARG A 112 1.87 -9.38 25.60
N GLU A 113 0.96 -10.08 26.26
CA GLU A 113 1.17 -11.41 26.84
C GLU A 113 1.35 -12.49 25.77
N HIS A 114 0.69 -12.33 24.61
CA HIS A 114 0.70 -13.32 23.53
C HIS A 114 1.67 -12.98 22.40
N ARG A 115 2.54 -11.96 22.53
CA ARG A 115 3.49 -11.54 21.47
C ARG A 115 4.45 -12.66 21.02
N ARG A 116 4.74 -13.64 21.88
CA ARG A 116 5.69 -14.73 21.60
C ARG A 116 5.01 -16.04 21.17
N ALA A 117 3.73 -16.24 21.50
CA ALA A 117 2.97 -17.43 21.13
C ALA A 117 2.04 -17.10 19.96
N LYS A 118 2.48 -17.34 18.73
CA LYS A 118 1.66 -17.19 17.52
C LYS A 118 1.28 -18.57 17.02
N THR A 119 0.05 -18.98 17.28
CA THR A 119 -0.58 -20.15 16.63
C THR A 119 -1.78 -19.68 15.83
N ASP A 120 -2.09 -20.35 14.74
CA ASP A 120 -3.24 -20.01 13.88
C ASP A 120 -4.55 -20.00 14.70
N ARG A 121 -4.68 -20.91 15.66
CA ARG A 121 -5.85 -20.98 16.56
C ARG A 121 -5.99 -19.71 17.42
N LEU A 122 -4.91 -19.28 18.08
CA LEU A 122 -4.93 -18.07 18.92
C LEU A 122 -5.19 -16.82 18.08
N TYR A 123 -4.64 -16.80 16.86
CA TYR A 123 -4.85 -15.70 15.96
C TYR A 123 -6.29 -15.63 15.45
N THR A 124 -6.87 -16.77 15.07
CA THR A 124 -8.28 -16.85 14.64
C THR A 124 -9.23 -16.42 15.76
N GLU A 125 -8.97 -16.81 17.02
CA GLU A 125 -9.74 -16.35 18.18
C GLU A 125 -9.61 -14.84 18.40
N LEU A 126 -8.44 -14.27 18.18
CA LEU A 126 -8.22 -12.83 18.25
C LEU A 126 -9.01 -12.10 17.15
N LEU A 127 -8.95 -12.57 15.90
CA LEU A 127 -9.76 -12.03 14.81
C LEU A 127 -11.24 -12.06 15.12
N LYS A 128 -11.73 -13.17 15.68
CA LYS A 128 -13.14 -13.35 16.07
C LYS A 128 -13.58 -12.31 17.10
N ARG A 129 -12.79 -12.09 18.15
CA ARG A 129 -13.06 -11.05 19.16
C ARG A 129 -13.05 -9.64 18.55
N CYS A 130 -12.05 -9.32 17.73
CA CYS A 130 -11.96 -8.02 17.09
C CYS A 130 -13.14 -7.77 16.15
N PHE A 131 -13.55 -8.76 15.38
CA PHE A 131 -14.68 -8.65 14.47
C PHE A 131 -16.02 -8.53 15.22
N LEU A 132 -16.21 -9.29 16.28
CA LEU A 132 -17.41 -9.18 17.12
C LEU A 132 -17.55 -7.77 17.74
N GLY A 133 -16.47 -7.22 18.32
CA GLY A 133 -16.49 -5.85 18.84
C GLY A 133 -16.79 -4.82 17.76
N TRP A 134 -16.20 -4.97 16.55
CA TRP A 134 -16.51 -4.12 15.42
C TRP A 134 -17.99 -4.19 15.01
N LEU A 135 -18.59 -5.40 14.95
CA LEU A 135 -20.00 -5.62 14.62
C LEU A 135 -20.95 -4.99 15.66
N ARG A 136 -20.55 -4.99 16.95
CA ARG A 136 -21.29 -4.30 18.03
C ARG A 136 -21.25 -2.79 17.95
N GLY A 137 -20.52 -2.23 16.97
CA GLY A 137 -20.35 -0.79 16.83
C GLY A 137 -19.26 -0.20 17.74
N GLU A 138 -18.49 -1.04 18.43
CA GLU A 138 -17.39 -0.63 19.29
C GLU A 138 -16.21 -0.15 18.44
N ARG A 139 -15.52 0.89 18.92
CA ARG A 139 -14.30 1.40 18.26
C ARG A 139 -13.06 0.71 18.82
N ASP A 140 -11.98 0.83 18.10
CA ASP A 140 -10.62 0.42 18.50
C ASP A 140 -10.36 -1.10 18.58
N HIS A 141 -11.31 -1.94 18.21
CA HIS A 141 -11.10 -3.38 18.04
C HIS A 141 -10.35 -3.72 16.75
N CYS A 142 -10.87 -3.26 15.62
CA CYS A 142 -10.21 -3.36 14.33
C CYS A 142 -10.78 -2.33 13.35
N LYS A 143 -10.14 -2.21 12.18
CA LYS A 143 -10.60 -1.36 11.07
C LYS A 143 -10.76 -2.20 9.82
N MET A 144 -11.84 -1.97 9.10
CA MET A 144 -12.07 -2.65 7.83
C MET A 144 -11.35 -1.93 6.70
N VAL A 145 -10.97 -2.68 5.68
CA VAL A 145 -10.46 -2.17 4.41
C VAL A 145 -11.60 -2.16 3.41
N ALA A 146 -11.72 -1.09 2.62
CA ALA A 146 -12.66 -1.08 1.51
C ALA A 146 -12.26 -2.15 0.49
N ILE A 147 -13.20 -3.01 0.12
CA ILE A 147 -12.98 -4.06 -0.88
C ILE A 147 -12.97 -3.41 -2.26
N PRO A 148 -11.85 -3.43 -2.98
CA PRO A 148 -11.75 -2.86 -4.31
C PRO A 148 -12.43 -3.76 -5.35
N THR A 149 -12.90 -3.17 -6.43
CA THR A 149 -13.29 -3.94 -7.62
C THR A 149 -12.06 -4.58 -8.28
N ILE A 150 -12.25 -5.56 -9.15
CA ILE A 150 -11.16 -6.14 -9.95
C ILE A 150 -10.48 -5.04 -10.78
N LYS A 151 -11.26 -4.14 -11.37
CA LYS A 151 -10.76 -2.99 -12.14
C LYS A 151 -9.87 -2.07 -11.29
N ASP A 152 -10.27 -1.78 -10.05
CA ASP A 152 -9.47 -0.94 -9.14
C ASP A 152 -8.17 -1.64 -8.70
N GLU A 153 -8.16 -2.96 -8.58
CA GLU A 153 -6.93 -3.71 -8.28
C GLU A 153 -6.01 -3.75 -9.49
N ASP A 154 -6.54 -4.00 -10.67
CA ASP A 154 -5.80 -4.06 -11.92
C ASP A 154 -5.16 -2.71 -12.25
N ALA A 155 -5.89 -1.60 -12.08
CA ALA A 155 -5.36 -0.26 -12.29
C ALA A 155 -4.09 0.07 -11.47
N LYS A 156 -3.84 -0.66 -10.37
CA LYS A 156 -2.64 -0.50 -9.53
C LYS A 156 -1.47 -1.38 -9.98
N ARG A 157 -1.73 -2.41 -10.80
CA ARG A 157 -0.71 -3.39 -11.19
C ARG A 157 0.48 -2.76 -11.89
N PRO A 158 0.32 -1.87 -12.90
CA PRO A 158 1.46 -1.25 -13.59
C PRO A 158 2.42 -0.51 -12.66
N ASN A 159 1.89 0.20 -11.65
CA ASN A 159 2.74 0.91 -10.68
C ASN A 159 3.51 -0.04 -9.76
N ARG A 160 2.89 -1.15 -9.38
CA ARG A 160 3.50 -2.18 -8.52
C ARG A 160 4.55 -2.97 -9.27
N GLU A 161 4.28 -3.32 -10.51
CA GLU A 161 5.21 -4.00 -11.39
C GLU A 161 6.43 -3.11 -11.69
N HIS A 162 6.21 -1.86 -12.06
CA HIS A 162 7.29 -0.88 -12.26
C HIS A 162 8.20 -0.78 -11.02
N GLU A 163 7.64 -0.68 -9.83
CA GLU A 163 8.41 -0.64 -8.57
C GLU A 163 9.23 -1.91 -8.37
N SER A 164 8.67 -3.08 -8.66
CA SER A 164 9.37 -4.37 -8.58
C SER A 164 10.56 -4.44 -9.53
N LEU A 165 10.33 -4.09 -10.80
CA LEU A 165 11.36 -4.07 -11.84
C LEU A 165 12.50 -3.09 -11.54
N VAL A 166 12.19 -1.89 -11.05
CA VAL A 166 13.21 -0.92 -10.59
C VAL A 166 14.02 -1.48 -9.42
N GLY A 167 13.36 -2.19 -8.50
CA GLY A 167 14.04 -2.90 -7.41
C GLY A 167 14.96 -4.01 -7.92
N GLU A 168 14.53 -4.80 -8.89
CA GLU A 168 15.31 -5.87 -9.52
C GLU A 168 16.51 -5.31 -10.26
N GLN A 169 16.32 -4.27 -11.06
CA GLN A 169 17.40 -3.59 -11.76
C GLN A 169 18.48 -3.11 -10.77
N SER A 170 18.06 -2.53 -9.65
CA SER A 170 18.96 -2.04 -8.62
C SER A 170 19.76 -3.18 -7.97
N ARG A 171 19.10 -4.34 -7.70
CA ARG A 171 19.78 -5.53 -7.17
C ARG A 171 20.83 -6.07 -8.14
N ILE A 172 20.52 -6.15 -9.43
CA ILE A 172 21.47 -6.59 -10.46
C ILE A 172 22.68 -5.64 -10.52
N ILE A 173 22.45 -4.33 -10.59
CA ILE A 173 23.53 -3.35 -10.63
C ILE A 173 24.44 -3.45 -9.39
N ASN A 174 23.85 -3.61 -8.20
CA ASN A 174 24.63 -3.74 -6.96
C ASN A 174 25.42 -5.04 -6.92
N ARG A 175 24.86 -6.16 -7.40
CA ARG A 175 25.57 -7.42 -7.54
C ARG A 175 26.76 -7.29 -8.50
N MET A 176 26.55 -6.72 -9.69
CA MET A 176 27.62 -6.46 -10.64
C MET A 176 28.75 -5.61 -10.05
N LYS A 177 28.40 -4.53 -9.32
CA LYS A 177 29.40 -3.69 -8.64
C LYS A 177 30.17 -4.48 -7.58
N ALA A 178 29.53 -5.34 -6.81
CA ALA A 178 30.17 -6.17 -5.80
C ALA A 178 31.11 -7.22 -6.46
N THR A 179 30.67 -7.86 -7.53
CA THR A 179 31.48 -8.82 -8.31
C THR A 179 32.74 -8.14 -8.91
N MET A 180 32.59 -6.96 -9.50
CA MET A 180 33.72 -6.18 -10.03
C MET A 180 34.67 -5.69 -8.94
N ALA A 181 34.15 -5.28 -7.80
CA ALA A 181 34.98 -4.83 -6.68
C ALA A 181 35.88 -5.95 -6.14
N ARG A 182 35.47 -7.22 -6.22
CA ARG A 182 36.29 -8.40 -5.83
C ARG A 182 37.49 -8.61 -6.71
N VAL A 183 37.42 -8.18 -7.96
CA VAL A 183 38.56 -8.20 -8.92
C VAL A 183 39.21 -6.83 -9.07
N GLY A 184 39.07 -5.95 -8.08
CA GLY A 184 39.72 -4.66 -8.01
C GLY A 184 39.13 -3.57 -8.94
N ILE A 185 38.11 -3.86 -9.74
CA ILE A 185 37.55 -2.92 -10.70
C ILE A 185 36.49 -2.06 -10.02
N ARG A 186 36.70 -0.76 -10.01
CA ARG A 186 35.81 0.23 -9.43
C ARG A 186 35.33 1.24 -10.48
N GLY A 187 34.22 1.91 -10.23
CA GLY A 187 33.74 2.98 -11.11
C GLY A 187 33.00 2.51 -12.37
N PHE A 188 32.78 1.20 -12.57
CA PHE A 188 32.01 0.72 -13.70
C PHE A 188 30.54 1.12 -13.58
N ASN A 189 30.01 1.76 -14.62
CA ASN A 189 28.62 2.15 -14.70
C ASN A 189 27.84 1.26 -15.67
N ALA A 190 27.17 0.27 -15.13
CA ALA A 190 26.34 -0.65 -15.90
C ALA A 190 25.16 0.00 -16.65
N LYS A 191 24.80 1.24 -16.34
CA LYS A 191 23.67 1.95 -16.99
C LYS A 191 24.03 2.59 -18.34
N LEU A 192 25.31 2.73 -18.65
CA LEU A 192 25.74 3.30 -19.91
C LEU A 192 25.31 2.42 -21.10
N LYS A 193 25.01 3.06 -22.24
CA LYS A 193 24.52 2.40 -23.46
C LYS A 193 25.51 1.31 -23.96
N LYS A 194 26.81 1.61 -23.91
CA LYS A 194 27.90 0.72 -24.33
C LYS A 194 28.57 -0.03 -23.17
N ALA A 195 27.90 -0.18 -22.02
CA ALA A 195 28.50 -0.81 -20.85
C ALA A 195 28.85 -2.29 -21.10
N ALA A 196 28.05 -3.00 -21.89
CA ALA A 196 28.33 -4.40 -22.24
C ALA A 196 29.61 -4.56 -23.09
N GLU A 197 29.78 -3.67 -24.06
CA GLU A 197 30.97 -3.66 -24.93
C GLU A 197 32.27 -3.34 -24.16
N ARG A 198 32.15 -2.53 -23.11
CA ARG A 198 33.29 -2.14 -22.25
C ARG A 198 33.75 -3.25 -21.31
N LEU A 199 32.93 -4.26 -21.05
CA LEU A 199 33.32 -5.36 -20.15
C LEU A 199 34.58 -6.09 -20.62
N ASP A 200 34.71 -6.33 -21.89
CA ASP A 200 35.82 -7.10 -22.47
C ASP A 200 37.15 -6.34 -22.44
N GLY A 201 37.09 -5.02 -22.43
CA GLY A 201 38.25 -4.13 -22.33
C GLY A 201 38.72 -3.84 -20.91
N LEU A 202 37.97 -4.25 -19.88
CA LEU A 202 38.36 -4.00 -18.49
C LEU A 202 39.53 -4.92 -18.08
N ARG A 203 40.38 -4.36 -17.22
CA ARG A 203 41.52 -5.06 -16.63
C ARG A 203 41.48 -4.95 -15.11
N THR A 204 41.96 -5.98 -14.44
CA THR A 204 42.23 -5.95 -13.01
C THR A 204 43.38 -4.98 -12.68
N PRO A 205 43.62 -4.62 -11.43
CA PRO A 205 44.77 -3.81 -11.04
C PRO A 205 46.13 -4.42 -11.44
N GLU A 206 46.16 -5.75 -11.59
CA GLU A 206 47.35 -6.51 -12.03
C GLU A 206 47.53 -6.44 -13.55
N GLY A 207 46.63 -5.78 -14.31
CA GLY A 207 46.68 -5.69 -15.78
C GLY A 207 46.03 -6.87 -16.51
N GLU A 208 45.56 -7.88 -15.79
CA GLU A 208 44.95 -9.09 -16.34
C GLU A 208 43.49 -8.85 -16.76
N PRO A 209 42.98 -9.59 -17.75
CA PRO A 209 41.57 -9.55 -18.10
C PRO A 209 40.69 -10.07 -16.95
N ILE A 210 39.42 -9.67 -16.94
CA ILE A 210 38.45 -10.22 -15.98
C ILE A 210 38.41 -11.74 -16.11
N PRO A 211 38.48 -12.51 -15.01
CA PRO A 211 38.43 -13.97 -15.06
C PRO A 211 37.22 -14.49 -15.82
N PRO A 212 37.33 -15.54 -16.64
CA PRO A 212 36.30 -15.92 -17.62
C PRO A 212 34.94 -16.24 -17.00
N ASN A 213 34.90 -16.90 -15.85
CA ASN A 213 33.62 -17.18 -15.17
C ASN A 213 32.95 -15.90 -14.62
N THR A 214 33.76 -14.99 -14.11
CA THR A 214 33.28 -13.67 -13.64
C THR A 214 32.76 -12.83 -14.79
N LEU A 215 33.49 -12.82 -15.93
CA LEU A 215 33.06 -12.13 -17.13
C LEU A 215 31.74 -12.71 -17.67
N ALA A 216 31.60 -14.02 -17.70
CA ALA A 216 30.38 -14.72 -18.13
C ALA A 216 29.18 -14.39 -17.21
N GLU A 217 29.39 -14.32 -15.89
CA GLU A 217 28.35 -13.86 -14.93
C GLU A 217 27.90 -12.42 -15.21
N LEU A 218 28.89 -11.52 -15.36
CA LEU A 218 28.62 -10.11 -15.63
C LEU A 218 27.88 -9.90 -16.97
N ARG A 219 28.23 -10.65 -18.02
CA ARG A 219 27.50 -10.63 -19.30
C ARG A 219 26.04 -11.06 -19.14
N ARG A 220 25.77 -12.14 -18.39
CA ARG A 220 24.39 -12.58 -18.11
C ARG A 220 23.62 -11.54 -17.32
N ASP A 221 24.25 -10.87 -16.36
CA ASP A 221 23.61 -9.79 -15.59
C ASP A 221 23.34 -8.55 -16.45
N MET A 222 24.19 -8.23 -17.42
CA MET A 222 23.94 -7.17 -18.39
C MET A 222 22.72 -7.47 -19.26
N VAL A 223 22.56 -8.70 -19.73
CA VAL A 223 21.37 -9.13 -20.50
C VAL A 223 20.10 -9.02 -19.65
N ARG A 224 20.12 -9.54 -18.42
CA ARG A 224 18.98 -9.41 -17.48
C ARG A 224 18.62 -7.94 -17.23
N ARG A 225 19.62 -7.11 -16.95
CA ARG A 225 19.41 -5.67 -16.74
C ARG A 225 18.78 -4.99 -17.94
N ARG A 226 19.21 -5.33 -19.18
CA ARG A 226 18.65 -4.79 -20.43
C ARG A 226 17.18 -5.16 -20.56
N LEU A 227 16.85 -6.44 -20.41
CA LEU A 227 15.47 -6.93 -20.45
C LEU A 227 14.56 -6.16 -19.46
N ILE A 228 15.02 -6.02 -18.20
CA ILE A 228 14.27 -5.28 -17.18
C ILE A 228 14.11 -3.80 -17.58
N SER A 229 15.13 -3.18 -18.15
CA SER A 229 15.03 -1.79 -18.62
C SER A 229 13.99 -1.61 -19.72
N ASP A 230 13.92 -2.58 -20.64
CA ASP A 230 12.96 -2.58 -21.75
C ASP A 230 11.52 -2.78 -21.21
N GLN A 231 11.33 -3.66 -20.22
CA GLN A 231 10.04 -3.84 -19.56
C GLN A 231 9.59 -2.59 -18.79
N ILE A 232 10.50 -1.94 -18.07
CA ILE A 232 10.21 -0.65 -17.40
C ILE A 232 9.72 0.37 -18.43
N LYS A 233 10.44 0.49 -19.55
CA LYS A 233 10.07 1.41 -20.63
C LYS A 233 8.71 1.09 -21.21
N GLN A 234 8.39 -0.18 -21.47
CA GLN A 234 7.07 -0.61 -21.97
C GLN A 234 5.94 -0.15 -21.03
N ILE A 235 6.12 -0.30 -19.71
CA ILE A 235 5.12 0.17 -18.73
C ILE A 235 4.98 1.68 -18.77
N GLU A 236 6.09 2.42 -18.89
CA GLU A 236 6.10 3.88 -18.97
C GLU A 236 5.42 4.37 -20.25
N ASP A 237 5.74 3.79 -21.40
CA ASP A 237 5.15 4.11 -22.70
C ASP A 237 3.63 3.79 -22.73
N ALA A 238 3.23 2.62 -22.22
CA ALA A 238 1.82 2.26 -22.11
C ALA A 238 1.04 3.22 -21.17
N ARG A 239 1.66 3.69 -20.10
CA ARG A 239 1.08 4.69 -19.19
C ARG A 239 0.90 6.02 -19.91
N LEU A 240 1.92 6.48 -20.63
CA LEU A 240 1.86 7.71 -21.41
C LEU A 240 0.78 7.63 -22.48
N GLY A 241 0.70 6.52 -23.23
CA GLY A 241 -0.32 6.26 -24.23
C GLY A 241 -1.73 6.35 -23.67
N ARG A 242 -1.99 5.76 -22.49
CA ARG A 242 -3.30 5.88 -21.83
C ARG A 242 -3.66 7.32 -21.48
N LEU A 243 -2.69 8.12 -21.03
CA LEU A 243 -2.92 9.52 -20.70
C LEU A 243 -3.22 10.40 -21.91
N THR A 244 -2.67 10.07 -23.08
CA THR A 244 -2.91 10.80 -24.33
C THR A 244 -4.23 10.41 -25.00
N GLN A 245 -4.65 9.14 -24.88
CA GLN A 245 -5.85 8.60 -25.53
C GLN A 245 -7.11 8.68 -24.65
N ALA A 246 -6.98 8.85 -23.36
CA ALA A 246 -8.13 8.78 -22.46
C ALA A 246 -9.02 10.02 -22.54
N PRO A 247 -10.35 9.81 -22.63
CA PRO A 247 -11.33 10.87 -22.46
C PRO A 247 -11.25 11.48 -21.04
N SER A 248 -11.97 12.56 -20.84
CA SER A 248 -12.00 13.37 -19.60
C SER A 248 -12.68 12.69 -18.40
N ASP A 249 -12.37 11.40 -18.12
CA ASP A 249 -12.83 10.81 -16.87
C ASP A 249 -12.05 11.37 -15.65
N GLY A 250 -12.67 11.35 -14.46
CA GLY A 250 -12.14 11.99 -13.27
C GLY A 250 -10.70 11.61 -12.91
N PRO A 251 -10.31 10.30 -12.88
CA PRO A 251 -8.94 9.89 -12.58
C PRO A 251 -7.91 10.38 -13.59
N HIS A 252 -8.19 10.35 -14.88
CA HIS A 252 -7.27 10.81 -15.93
C HIS A 252 -7.11 12.33 -15.91
N THR A 253 -8.19 13.08 -15.66
CA THR A 253 -8.11 14.52 -15.45
C THR A 253 -7.22 14.87 -14.26
N MET A 254 -7.32 14.12 -13.16
CA MET A 254 -6.46 14.28 -11.99
C MET A 254 -4.99 14.04 -12.31
N VAL A 255 -4.67 13.00 -13.11
CA VAL A 255 -3.28 12.74 -13.54
C VAL A 255 -2.77 13.87 -14.44
N ARG A 256 -3.59 14.38 -15.35
CA ARG A 256 -3.23 15.52 -16.22
C ARG A 256 -2.96 16.81 -15.44
N LEU A 257 -3.77 17.10 -14.42
CA LEU A 257 -3.53 18.26 -13.54
C LEU A 257 -2.19 18.17 -12.79
N LEU A 258 -1.73 16.95 -12.54
CA LEU A 258 -0.46 16.67 -11.84
C LEU A 258 0.71 16.41 -12.82
N ALA A 259 0.51 16.56 -14.11
CA ALA A 259 1.23 15.93 -15.23
C ALA A 259 2.69 16.32 -15.46
N ARG A 260 3.35 17.11 -14.62
CA ARG A 260 4.81 17.32 -14.74
C ARG A 260 5.64 16.16 -14.18
N VAL A 261 5.02 15.21 -13.47
CA VAL A 261 5.66 13.98 -12.98
C VAL A 261 4.67 12.82 -13.13
N VAL A 262 4.47 12.37 -14.36
CA VAL A 262 3.43 11.39 -14.74
C VAL A 262 3.43 10.12 -13.88
N GLU A 263 4.60 9.56 -13.58
CA GLU A 263 4.70 8.38 -12.69
C GLU A 263 4.16 8.64 -11.29
N THR A 264 4.58 9.75 -10.67
CA THR A 264 4.15 10.09 -9.31
C THR A 264 2.67 10.45 -9.31
N ALA A 265 2.18 11.12 -10.36
CA ALA A 265 0.79 11.51 -10.51
C ALA A 265 -0.12 10.27 -10.64
N ASP A 266 0.19 9.34 -11.55
CA ASP A 266 -0.58 8.11 -11.74
C ASP A 266 -0.58 7.26 -10.45
N MET A 267 0.57 7.06 -9.81
CA MET A 267 0.66 6.38 -8.52
C MET A 267 -0.19 7.05 -7.45
N LEU A 268 -0.16 8.39 -7.34
CA LEU A 268 -0.94 9.11 -6.34
C LEU A 268 -2.44 8.99 -6.61
N VAL A 269 -2.87 9.08 -7.88
CA VAL A 269 -4.28 8.92 -8.24
C VAL A 269 -4.75 7.52 -7.89
N GLN A 270 -4.04 6.48 -8.32
CA GLN A 270 -4.45 5.08 -8.11
C GLN A 270 -4.38 4.63 -6.64
N GLU A 271 -3.40 5.11 -5.88
CA GLU A 271 -3.20 4.65 -4.52
C GLU A 271 -3.96 5.50 -3.47
N ILE A 272 -4.16 6.81 -3.69
CA ILE A 272 -4.72 7.68 -2.65
C ILE A 272 -5.74 8.71 -3.13
N LEU A 273 -5.52 9.41 -4.26
CA LEU A 273 -6.33 10.58 -4.60
C LEU A 273 -7.74 10.22 -5.09
N SER A 274 -7.92 9.06 -5.73
CA SER A 274 -9.23 8.52 -6.11
C SER A 274 -10.06 8.03 -4.93
N ARG A 275 -9.45 7.92 -3.73
CA ARG A 275 -10.15 7.43 -2.53
C ARG A 275 -10.91 8.56 -1.82
N SER A 276 -12.07 8.21 -1.30
CA SER A 276 -12.80 9.11 -0.41
C SER A 276 -12.14 9.15 0.97
N MET A 277 -11.47 10.26 1.28
CA MET A 277 -10.82 10.50 2.57
C MET A 277 -11.63 11.53 3.37
N ARG A 278 -11.85 11.25 4.66
CA ARG A 278 -12.66 12.10 5.53
C ARG A 278 -12.08 13.52 5.68
N ASP A 279 -10.79 13.60 5.92
CA ASP A 279 -10.09 14.86 6.20
C ASP A 279 -8.58 14.77 5.88
N ARG A 280 -7.89 15.92 5.97
CA ARG A 280 -6.44 16.03 5.76
C ARG A 280 -5.60 15.14 6.69
N ARG A 281 -6.12 14.82 7.89
CA ARG A 281 -5.42 13.95 8.85
C ARG A 281 -5.51 12.50 8.39
N ALA A 282 -6.66 12.10 7.84
CA ALA A 282 -6.84 10.77 7.24
C ALA A 282 -5.92 10.55 6.04
N VAL A 283 -5.79 11.54 5.15
CA VAL A 283 -4.86 11.53 4.02
C VAL A 283 -3.42 11.32 4.49
N ALA A 284 -2.97 12.11 5.46
CA ALA A 284 -1.61 12.03 5.99
C ALA A 284 -1.32 10.68 6.68
N ARG A 285 -2.29 10.16 7.45
CA ARG A 285 -2.20 8.84 8.10
C ARG A 285 -2.16 7.70 7.09
N TYR A 286 -3.04 7.74 6.09
CA TYR A 286 -3.06 6.75 5.03
C TYR A 286 -1.72 6.68 4.28
N ALA A 287 -1.13 7.83 3.99
CA ALA A 287 0.19 7.94 3.36
C ALA A 287 1.36 7.56 4.30
N GLY A 288 1.11 7.38 5.60
CA GLY A 288 2.16 7.12 6.59
C GLY A 288 3.13 8.30 6.77
N LEU A 289 2.65 9.54 6.55
CA LEU A 289 3.39 10.79 6.72
C LEU A 289 3.05 11.49 8.05
N THR A 290 2.70 10.71 9.06
CA THR A 290 2.43 11.20 10.42
C THR A 290 3.56 10.80 11.34
N GLY A 291 3.86 11.66 12.31
CA GLY A 291 4.80 11.35 13.38
C GLY A 291 4.24 10.31 14.35
N SER A 292 5.11 9.77 15.16
CA SER A 292 4.79 8.87 16.28
C SER A 292 5.16 9.59 17.58
N PRO A 293 4.22 10.36 18.17
CA PRO A 293 4.49 11.05 19.42
C PRO A 293 4.68 10.03 20.56
N ASP A 294 5.66 10.28 21.39
CA ASP A 294 5.92 9.57 22.64
C ASP A 294 5.80 10.60 23.76
N GLU A 295 4.63 10.64 24.36
CA GLU A 295 4.31 11.60 25.41
C GLU A 295 4.12 10.86 26.73
N SER A 296 4.90 11.22 27.73
CA SER A 296 4.81 10.68 29.10
C SER A 296 5.05 11.81 30.10
N GLY A 297 4.00 12.20 30.83
CA GLY A 297 4.04 13.33 31.73
C GLY A 297 4.48 14.62 31.03
N LYS A 298 5.55 15.24 31.52
CA LYS A 298 6.12 16.45 30.91
C LYS A 298 7.04 16.20 29.70
N LYS A 299 7.39 14.94 29.41
CA LYS A 299 8.28 14.60 28.30
C LYS A 299 7.48 14.43 27.01
N ARG A 300 7.81 15.24 26.00
CA ARG A 300 7.30 15.10 24.64
C ARG A 300 8.46 14.78 23.71
N ARG A 301 8.42 13.60 23.08
CA ARG A 301 9.42 13.18 22.11
C ARG A 301 8.73 12.63 20.86
N GLU A 302 9.21 13.03 19.70
CA GLU A 302 8.83 12.45 18.40
C GLU A 302 9.74 11.26 18.09
N LYS A 303 9.16 10.05 17.97
CA LYS A 303 9.89 8.82 17.58
C LYS A 303 10.06 8.65 16.07
N GLY A 304 9.84 9.71 15.30
CA GLY A 304 9.88 9.70 13.84
C GLY A 304 8.55 9.25 13.22
N LEU A 305 8.60 8.68 12.02
CA LEU A 305 7.39 8.25 11.32
C LEU A 305 6.74 7.02 11.98
N ALA A 306 5.42 7.02 12.06
CA ALA A 306 4.62 5.92 12.61
C ALA A 306 4.75 4.59 11.85
N ARG A 307 5.45 4.55 10.69
CA ARG A 307 5.67 3.41 9.80
C ARG A 307 4.41 2.67 9.32
N SER A 308 3.23 3.06 9.80
CA SER A 308 1.93 2.61 9.32
C SER A 308 1.54 3.32 8.02
N GLY A 309 0.53 2.82 7.32
CA GLY A 309 0.01 3.42 6.10
C GLY A 309 0.70 2.94 4.82
N ASN A 310 0.35 3.57 3.69
CA ASN A 310 0.81 3.16 2.36
C ASN A 310 2.27 3.57 2.12
N ALA A 311 3.17 2.58 2.14
CA ALA A 311 4.60 2.80 1.97
C ALA A 311 4.98 3.33 0.56
N ARG A 312 4.19 3.01 -0.49
CA ARG A 312 4.41 3.51 -1.85
C ARG A 312 4.14 5.00 -1.93
N VAL A 313 2.97 5.43 -1.43
CA VAL A 313 2.61 6.85 -1.34
C VAL A 313 3.65 7.62 -0.53
N ARG A 314 4.06 7.09 0.61
CA ARG A 314 5.09 7.73 1.45
C ARG A 314 6.40 7.93 0.70
N ARG A 315 6.92 6.90 0.03
CA ARG A 315 8.18 6.99 -0.74
C ARG A 315 8.06 7.95 -1.91
N GLY A 316 6.99 7.82 -2.71
CA GLY A 316 6.75 8.71 -3.84
C GLY A 316 6.63 10.17 -3.43
N MET A 317 5.93 10.46 -2.33
CA MET A 317 5.81 11.82 -1.81
C MET A 317 7.12 12.39 -1.27
N ILE A 318 7.95 11.58 -0.63
CA ILE A 318 9.28 12.01 -0.18
C ILE A 318 10.18 12.32 -1.39
N GLN A 319 10.16 11.48 -2.43
CA GLN A 319 10.89 11.73 -3.68
C GLN A 319 10.38 12.98 -4.39
N LEU A 320 9.04 13.16 -4.46
CA LEU A 320 8.44 14.37 -5.02
C LEU A 320 8.86 15.62 -4.24
N ALA A 321 8.91 15.56 -2.92
CA ALA A 321 9.34 16.69 -2.09
C ALA A 321 10.81 17.10 -2.37
N TRP A 322 11.73 16.14 -2.58
CA TRP A 322 13.09 16.43 -2.99
C TRP A 322 13.16 17.08 -4.38
N ARG A 323 12.40 16.53 -5.34
CA ARG A 323 12.32 17.11 -6.70
C ARG A 323 11.70 18.52 -6.66
N PHE A 324 10.67 18.71 -5.83
CA PHE A 324 10.03 20.01 -5.65
C PHE A 324 11.03 21.09 -5.20
N LEU A 325 11.92 20.80 -4.28
CA LEU A 325 12.96 21.74 -3.83
C LEU A 325 13.98 22.10 -4.93
N ILE A 326 14.17 21.19 -5.91
CA ILE A 326 15.09 21.43 -7.04
C ILE A 326 14.42 22.31 -8.09
N PHE A 327 13.17 22.02 -8.46
CA PHE A 327 12.49 22.61 -9.59
C PHE A 327 11.58 23.79 -9.22
N GLN A 328 11.23 23.94 -7.94
CA GLN A 328 10.31 24.97 -7.43
C GLN A 328 11.00 25.80 -6.33
N LYS A 329 12.19 26.31 -6.63
CA LYS A 329 13.08 26.96 -5.66
C LYS A 329 12.43 28.16 -4.97
N ASP A 330 11.62 28.91 -5.70
CA ASP A 330 11.06 30.19 -5.26
C ASP A 330 9.66 30.07 -4.65
N SER A 331 9.13 28.88 -4.60
CA SER A 331 7.82 28.62 -3.97
C SER A 331 7.84 28.86 -2.47
N ALA A 332 6.73 29.34 -1.90
CA ALA A 332 6.58 29.57 -0.46
C ALA A 332 6.88 28.30 0.38
N LEU A 333 6.59 27.09 -0.13
CA LEU A 333 6.93 25.85 0.54
C LEU A 333 8.43 25.53 0.50
N ALA A 334 9.13 25.88 -0.55
CA ALA A 334 10.58 25.73 -0.62
C ALA A 334 11.29 26.73 0.31
N GLN A 335 10.83 27.98 0.34
CA GLN A 335 11.31 28.99 1.29
C GLN A 335 11.05 28.56 2.75
N TRP A 336 9.85 28.07 3.04
CA TRP A 336 9.50 27.52 4.35
C TRP A 336 10.43 26.37 4.77
N PHE A 337 10.78 25.48 3.83
CA PHE A 337 11.70 24.38 4.10
C PHE A 337 13.10 24.89 4.43
N ARG A 338 13.64 25.83 3.62
CA ARG A 338 14.97 26.41 3.82
C ARG A 338 15.07 27.10 5.18
N ALA A 339 14.15 28.01 5.49
CA ALA A 339 14.14 28.72 6.76
C ALA A 339 14.18 27.82 8.00
N ARG A 340 13.57 26.59 7.89
CA ARG A 340 13.56 25.64 8.99
C ARG A 340 14.74 24.67 9.03
N THR A 341 15.53 24.61 7.96
CA THR A 341 16.68 23.70 7.85
C THR A 341 18.03 24.41 7.87
N GLU A 342 18.04 25.73 7.75
CA GLU A 342 19.24 26.54 7.65
C GLU A 342 20.13 26.46 8.90
N ASN A 343 19.52 26.54 10.09
CA ASN A 343 20.23 26.55 11.37
C ASN A 343 20.14 25.23 12.16
N ALA A 344 19.55 24.17 11.61
CA ALA A 344 19.29 22.94 12.32
C ALA A 344 19.96 21.74 11.64
N ARG A 345 21.24 21.46 12.02
CA ARG A 345 21.92 20.23 11.59
C ARG A 345 21.12 18.99 12.04
N GLY A 346 20.62 18.20 11.10
CA GLY A 346 19.81 17.00 11.38
C GLY A 346 18.29 17.15 11.16
N ALA A 347 17.74 18.36 11.17
CA ALA A 347 16.31 18.58 10.91
C ALA A 347 15.88 18.31 9.46
N ARG A 348 16.81 18.30 8.49
CA ARG A 348 16.54 18.16 7.06
C ARG A 348 15.74 16.90 6.70
N LYS A 349 16.05 15.76 7.34
CA LYS A 349 15.32 14.50 7.15
C LYS A 349 13.88 14.54 7.68
N THR A 350 13.66 15.21 8.80
CA THR A 350 12.33 15.40 9.37
C THR A 350 11.52 16.41 8.56
N MET A 351 12.17 17.50 8.13
CA MET A 351 11.51 18.57 7.39
C MET A 351 11.11 18.16 5.99
N ILE A 352 11.85 17.24 5.32
CA ILE A 352 11.43 16.73 4.00
C ILE A 352 10.14 15.90 4.11
N VAL A 353 9.94 15.16 5.21
CA VAL A 353 8.70 14.45 5.47
C VAL A 353 7.55 15.42 5.73
N ALA A 354 7.80 16.50 6.46
CA ALA A 354 6.81 17.54 6.67
C ALA A 354 6.42 18.26 5.37
N LEU A 355 7.40 18.52 4.48
CA LEU A 355 7.15 19.07 3.14
C LEU A 355 6.33 18.07 2.30
N ALA A 356 6.70 16.80 2.28
CA ALA A 356 5.96 15.75 1.58
C ALA A 356 4.49 15.67 2.03
N ARG A 357 4.25 15.78 3.34
CA ARG A 357 2.90 15.84 3.90
C ARG A 357 2.12 17.09 3.45
N LYS A 358 2.77 18.27 3.45
CA LYS A 358 2.13 19.51 2.98
C LYS A 358 1.78 19.44 1.50
N LEU A 359 2.70 18.94 0.67
CA LEU A 359 2.47 18.72 -0.76
C LEU A 359 1.32 17.75 -1.01
N LEU A 360 1.28 16.62 -0.33
CA LEU A 360 0.19 15.65 -0.49
C LEU A 360 -1.18 16.24 -0.14
N ILE A 361 -1.25 16.99 0.96
CA ILE A 361 -2.51 17.64 1.36
C ILE A 361 -2.93 18.70 0.34
N ALA A 362 -1.97 19.44 -0.23
CA ALA A 362 -2.25 20.43 -1.27
C ALA A 362 -2.77 19.77 -2.56
N LEU A 363 -2.12 18.70 -3.02
CA LEU A 363 -2.55 17.92 -4.18
C LEU A 363 -3.94 17.27 -3.97
N TRP A 364 -4.20 16.74 -2.79
CA TRP A 364 -5.49 16.17 -2.47
C TRP A 364 -6.62 17.21 -2.49
N ARG A 365 -6.35 18.44 -2.00
CA ARG A 365 -7.31 19.54 -2.08
C ARG A 365 -7.53 20.02 -3.51
N LEU A 366 -6.46 20.15 -4.28
CA LEU A 366 -6.55 20.52 -5.69
C LEU A 366 -7.48 19.56 -6.46
N VAL A 367 -7.28 18.27 -6.27
CA VAL A 367 -8.06 17.23 -6.95
C VAL A 367 -9.52 17.20 -6.49
N ARG A 368 -9.79 17.48 -5.21
CA ARG A 368 -11.12 17.38 -4.62
C ARG A 368 -11.94 18.66 -4.72
N GLU A 369 -11.29 19.78 -4.57
CA GLU A 369 -11.95 21.09 -4.35
C GLU A 369 -11.65 22.06 -5.50
N GLY A 370 -10.76 21.72 -6.43
CA GLY A 370 -10.26 22.60 -7.47
C GLY A 370 -9.44 23.80 -6.94
N VAL A 371 -9.14 23.80 -5.63
CA VAL A 371 -8.49 24.92 -4.95
C VAL A 371 -6.99 24.77 -5.02
N VAL A 372 -6.34 25.71 -5.71
CA VAL A 372 -4.88 25.88 -5.69
C VAL A 372 -4.53 26.82 -4.54
N ARG A 373 -3.72 26.35 -3.57
CA ARG A 373 -3.18 27.26 -2.56
C ARG A 373 -2.05 28.09 -3.14
N GLU A 374 -2.08 29.39 -2.85
CA GLU A 374 -0.95 30.29 -3.08
C GLU A 374 0.35 29.68 -2.56
N GLY A 375 1.41 29.75 -3.35
CA GLY A 375 2.74 29.24 -3.01
C GLY A 375 2.99 27.75 -3.24
N VAL A 376 2.01 26.97 -3.72
CA VAL A 376 2.19 25.58 -4.16
C VAL A 376 2.40 25.49 -5.66
N VAL A 377 1.87 26.46 -6.42
CA VAL A 377 2.05 26.60 -7.86
C VAL A 377 2.86 27.87 -8.10
N PRO A 378 3.83 27.87 -9.03
CA PRO A 378 4.55 29.09 -9.40
C PRO A 378 3.57 30.14 -9.93
N ASP A 379 3.81 31.40 -9.60
CA ASP A 379 3.16 32.54 -10.26
C ASP A 379 3.32 32.39 -11.76
N GLY A 380 2.21 32.45 -12.51
CA GLY A 380 2.17 32.28 -13.97
C GLY A 380 1.74 30.91 -14.50
N VAL A 381 1.56 29.87 -13.66
CA VAL A 381 0.90 28.63 -14.07
C VAL A 381 -0.59 28.71 -13.74
N VAL A 382 -1.37 29.23 -14.68
CA VAL A 382 -2.82 29.19 -14.60
C VAL A 382 -3.25 27.75 -14.84
N LEU A 383 -3.56 27.01 -13.76
CA LEU A 383 -4.32 25.77 -13.85
C LEU A 383 -5.76 26.16 -14.19
N ARG A 384 -6.08 26.21 -15.48
CA ARG A 384 -7.49 26.38 -15.90
C ARG A 384 -8.24 25.11 -15.50
N PRO A 385 -9.39 25.22 -14.80
CA PRO A 385 -10.30 24.09 -14.69
C PRO A 385 -10.68 23.67 -16.12
N ALA A 386 -10.66 22.37 -16.38
CA ALA A 386 -11.20 21.84 -17.62
C ALA A 386 -12.68 22.20 -17.66
N GLN A 387 -13.08 22.97 -18.68
CA GLN A 387 -14.49 23.22 -19.02
C GLN A 387 -15.15 21.93 -19.43
#